data_d3902d34c01b03dc15eb94ad71c33e8c
#
_entry.id   d3902d34c01b03dc15eb94ad71c33e8c
#
_cell.length_a   1.000
_cell.length_b   1.000
_cell.length_c   1.000
_cell.angle_alpha   90.00
_cell.angle_beta   90.00
_cell.angle_gamma   90.00
#
_symmetry.space_group_name_H-M   'P 1'
#
loop_
_entity.id
_entity.type
_entity.pdbx_description
1 polymer ?
#
loop_
_entity_poly.entity_id
_entity_poly.type
_entity_poly.pdbx_seq_one_letter_code
_entity_poly.pdbx_strand_id
1 'polypeptide(L)'
;MKRWDLPEDWEIEAALPEYVDGEGDITRLFLADGTNRLVRARLRTVLERLARRHCRSLPLLRAWAKKRTAFAQTAPLAIAAELVLVPFRARRPLFKGDVAMGVVNAMHAQAARCEEAAEVELSCGRRIRTLWSMATLAAHLRAADILRRDLEGEAEAAVLRRLFWQKAWNCGRTGRK
;
A
#
# COMPACT_ATOMS: atom_id res chain seq x y z
N MET A 1 9.18 16.29 -19.71
CA MET A 1 8.50 15.91 -18.44
C MET A 1 9.59 15.38 -17.50
N LYS A 2 9.95 16.11 -16.43
CA LYS A 2 10.96 15.66 -15.46
C LYS A 2 10.48 14.34 -14.83
N ARG A 3 11.26 13.30 -15.05
CA ARG A 3 11.01 11.96 -14.49
C ARG A 3 11.36 12.02 -13.00
N TRP A 4 10.35 12.16 -12.13
CA TRP A 4 10.56 12.06 -10.69
C TRP A 4 10.70 10.58 -10.33
N ASP A 5 11.75 10.23 -9.59
CA ASP A 5 11.98 8.87 -9.12
C ASP A 5 11.28 8.68 -7.78
N LEU A 6 10.56 7.55 -7.65
CA LEU A 6 9.97 7.14 -6.39
C LEU A 6 11.04 6.46 -5.53
N PRO A 7 10.96 6.64 -4.21
CA PRO A 7 11.75 5.86 -3.25
C PRO A 7 11.53 4.36 -3.43
N GLU A 8 12.37 3.56 -2.82
CA GLU A 8 12.16 2.12 -2.74
C GLU A 8 10.91 1.82 -1.90
N ASP A 9 10.28 0.67 -2.13
CA ASP A 9 8.96 0.37 -1.54
C ASP A 9 9.01 0.30 -0.02
N TRP A 10 10.09 -0.24 0.54
CA TRP A 10 10.31 -0.34 1.98
C TRP A 10 10.62 1.02 2.65
N GLU A 11 11.02 2.02 1.88
CA GLU A 11 11.24 3.38 2.40
C GLU A 11 9.93 4.15 2.57
N ILE A 12 8.85 3.73 1.88
CA ILE A 12 7.58 4.48 1.87
C ILE A 12 6.74 4.08 3.06
N GLU A 13 6.57 4.98 4.02
CA GLU A 13 5.67 4.80 5.16
C GLU A 13 4.26 5.30 4.89
N ALA A 14 4.13 6.47 4.24
CA ALA A 14 2.82 7.04 3.92
C ALA A 14 2.88 7.95 2.69
N ALA A 15 1.72 8.14 2.05
CA ALA A 15 1.54 9.11 0.98
C ALA A 15 0.22 9.87 1.17
N LEU A 16 0.31 11.20 1.27
CA LEU A 16 -0.83 12.07 1.51
C LEU A 16 -1.03 13.04 0.34
N PRO A 17 -2.29 13.28 -0.06
CA PRO A 17 -2.60 14.35 -0.99
C PRO A 17 -2.39 15.69 -0.28
N GLU A 18 -1.72 16.60 -0.95
CA GLU A 18 -1.48 17.95 -0.47
C GLU A 18 -1.83 18.96 -1.58
N TYR A 19 -2.51 20.03 -1.20
CA TYR A 19 -2.79 21.13 -2.11
C TYR A 19 -1.75 22.22 -1.92
N VAL A 20 -1.06 22.57 -2.99
CA VAL A 20 -0.08 23.65 -3.00
C VAL A 20 -0.53 24.71 -3.97
N ASP A 21 -0.58 25.96 -3.51
CA ASP A 21 -0.97 27.10 -4.34
C ASP A 21 -0.09 27.21 -5.59
N GLY A 22 -0.73 27.33 -6.75
CA GLY A 22 -0.04 27.38 -8.04
C GLY A 22 0.40 26.02 -8.61
N GLU A 23 0.46 24.96 -7.80
CA GLU A 23 0.83 23.61 -8.26
C GLU A 23 -0.36 22.63 -8.26
N GLY A 24 -1.43 22.94 -7.50
CA GLY A 24 -2.62 22.11 -7.37
C GLY A 24 -2.41 20.88 -6.45
N ASP A 25 -3.07 19.77 -6.79
CA ASP A 25 -2.95 18.52 -6.03
C ASP A 25 -1.62 17.82 -6.30
N ILE A 26 -0.77 17.75 -5.30
CA ILE A 26 0.50 17.03 -5.28
C ILE A 26 0.46 15.92 -4.22
N THR A 27 1.51 15.13 -4.11
CA THR A 27 1.62 14.07 -3.10
C THR A 27 2.82 14.32 -2.20
N ARG A 28 2.60 14.29 -0.89
CA ARG A 28 3.66 14.24 0.12
C ARG A 28 3.90 12.78 0.49
N LEU A 29 5.11 12.29 0.26
CA LEU A 29 5.59 11.00 0.75
C LEU A 29 6.27 11.19 2.11
N PHE A 30 6.00 10.29 3.04
CA PHE A 30 6.68 10.15 4.32
C PHE A 30 7.55 8.90 4.24
N LEU A 31 8.82 9.04 4.63
CA LEU A 31 9.83 8.01 4.47
C LEU A 31 10.28 7.45 5.83
N ALA A 32 10.77 6.22 5.80
CA ALA A 32 11.21 5.47 6.98
C ALA A 32 12.37 6.14 7.75
N ASP A 33 13.16 6.97 7.06
CA ASP A 33 14.22 7.78 7.67
C ASP A 33 13.69 9.03 8.41
N GLY A 34 12.36 9.21 8.47
CA GLY A 34 11.69 10.37 9.07
C GLY A 34 11.62 11.60 8.18
N THR A 35 12.21 11.56 6.98
CA THR A 35 12.13 12.66 6.02
C THR A 35 10.80 12.64 5.26
N ASN A 36 10.53 13.70 4.50
CA ASN A 36 9.39 13.73 3.59
C ASN A 36 9.80 14.32 2.24
N ARG A 37 9.09 13.90 1.20
CA ARG A 37 9.36 14.32 -0.18
C ARG A 37 8.07 14.74 -0.87
N LEU A 38 8.07 15.89 -1.52
CA LEU A 38 6.97 16.34 -2.36
C LEU A 38 7.14 15.79 -3.78
N VAL A 39 6.09 15.14 -4.27
CA VAL A 39 6.00 14.62 -5.62
C VAL A 39 4.95 15.41 -6.37
N ARG A 40 5.35 16.13 -7.43
CA ARG A 40 4.46 16.94 -8.27
C ARG A 40 3.57 16.07 -9.16
N ALA A 41 2.81 15.21 -8.51
CA ALA A 41 1.81 14.33 -9.12
C ALA A 41 0.72 14.02 -8.12
N ARG A 42 -0.51 13.81 -8.60
CA ARG A 42 -1.64 13.40 -7.77
C ARG A 42 -1.37 12.02 -7.15
N LEU A 43 -1.88 11.79 -5.95
CA LEU A 43 -1.73 10.51 -5.24
C LEU A 43 -2.08 9.30 -6.11
N ARG A 44 -3.16 9.38 -6.89
CA ARG A 44 -3.54 8.32 -7.83
C ARG A 44 -2.42 7.97 -8.81
N THR A 45 -1.75 8.97 -9.39
CA THR A 45 -0.64 8.78 -10.33
C THR A 45 0.57 8.12 -9.65
N VAL A 46 0.85 8.52 -8.40
CA VAL A 46 1.89 7.89 -7.57
C VAL A 46 1.58 6.41 -7.34
N LEU A 47 0.36 6.09 -6.91
CA LEU A 47 -0.09 4.71 -6.69
C LEU A 47 -0.06 3.86 -7.97
N GLU A 48 -0.49 4.42 -9.11
CA GLU A 48 -0.41 3.74 -10.41
C GLU A 48 1.03 3.42 -10.79
N ARG A 49 1.96 4.32 -10.49
CA ARG A 49 3.38 4.11 -10.78
C ARG A 49 4.01 3.05 -9.86
N LEU A 50 3.68 3.05 -8.57
CA LEU A 50 4.08 2.00 -7.63
C LEU A 50 3.55 0.63 -8.09
N ALA A 51 2.27 0.53 -8.45
CA ALA A 51 1.70 -0.72 -8.96
C ALA A 51 2.40 -1.21 -10.24
N ARG A 52 2.70 -0.31 -11.19
CA ARG A 52 3.42 -0.65 -12.43
C ARG A 52 4.84 -1.15 -12.20
N ARG A 53 5.54 -0.67 -11.17
CA ARG A 53 6.87 -1.18 -10.76
C ARG A 53 6.83 -2.69 -10.53
N HIS A 54 5.69 -3.21 -10.03
CA HIS A 54 5.44 -4.63 -9.78
C HIS A 54 4.61 -5.30 -10.90
N CYS A 55 4.54 -4.72 -12.09
CA CYS A 55 3.72 -5.24 -13.21
C CYS A 55 2.23 -5.43 -12.82
N ARG A 56 1.72 -4.61 -11.88
CA ARG A 56 0.33 -4.66 -11.38
C ARG A 56 -0.45 -3.42 -11.78
N SER A 57 -1.79 -3.50 -11.70
CA SER A 57 -2.67 -2.36 -11.95
C SER A 57 -3.62 -2.14 -10.77
N LEU A 58 -3.94 -0.87 -10.46
CA LEU A 58 -4.83 -0.53 -9.34
C LEU A 58 -6.22 -1.16 -9.45
N PRO A 59 -6.89 -1.20 -10.63
CA PRO A 59 -8.19 -1.86 -10.75
C PRO A 59 -8.14 -3.34 -10.37
N LEU A 60 -7.12 -4.07 -10.83
CA LEU A 60 -6.96 -5.50 -10.52
C LEU A 60 -6.64 -5.72 -9.05
N LEU A 61 -5.77 -4.90 -8.45
CA LEU A 61 -5.48 -4.95 -7.01
C LEU A 61 -6.74 -4.72 -6.17
N ARG A 62 -7.55 -3.72 -6.50
CA ARG A 62 -8.83 -3.47 -5.82
C ARG A 62 -9.81 -4.63 -5.98
N ALA A 63 -9.93 -5.19 -7.18
CA ALA A 63 -10.80 -6.34 -7.43
C ALA A 63 -10.35 -7.58 -6.64
N TRP A 64 -9.04 -7.82 -6.56
CA TRP A 64 -8.44 -8.90 -5.79
C TRP A 64 -8.67 -8.72 -4.28
N ALA A 65 -8.40 -7.52 -3.74
CA ALA A 65 -8.60 -7.20 -2.33
C ALA A 65 -10.08 -7.26 -1.92
N LYS A 66 -11.00 -6.78 -2.76
CA LYS A 66 -12.45 -6.85 -2.52
C LYS A 66 -12.95 -8.28 -2.32
N LYS A 67 -12.37 -9.26 -3.02
CA LYS A 67 -12.76 -10.68 -2.87
C LYS A 67 -12.29 -11.29 -1.55
N ARG A 68 -11.28 -10.71 -0.90
CA ARG A 68 -10.62 -11.24 0.29
C ARG A 68 -10.92 -10.48 1.57
N THR A 69 -11.45 -9.28 1.43
CA THR A 69 -11.79 -8.42 2.57
C THR A 69 -13.25 -7.96 2.49
N ALA A 70 -13.80 -7.50 3.60
CA ALA A 70 -15.14 -6.94 3.65
C ALA A 70 -15.24 -5.52 3.02
N PHE A 71 -14.13 -4.96 2.54
CA PHE A 71 -14.07 -3.57 2.04
C PHE A 71 -14.27 -3.50 0.53
N ALA A 72 -15.38 -2.88 0.10
CA ALA A 72 -15.70 -2.76 -1.33
C ALA A 72 -14.96 -1.59 -2.02
N GLN A 73 -14.85 -0.43 -1.35
CA GLN A 73 -14.32 0.80 -1.94
C GLN A 73 -12.98 1.23 -1.35
N THR A 74 -12.75 0.97 -0.07
CA THR A 74 -11.57 1.39 0.68
C THR A 74 -10.65 0.20 1.04
N ALA A 75 -10.70 -0.87 0.24
CA ALA A 75 -9.83 -2.03 0.46
C ALA A 75 -8.35 -1.61 0.37
N PRO A 76 -7.48 -2.19 1.21
CA PRO A 76 -6.05 -1.98 1.09
C PRO A 76 -5.51 -2.42 -0.27
N LEU A 77 -4.44 -1.79 -0.72
CA LEU A 77 -3.77 -2.09 -1.99
C LEU A 77 -2.51 -2.90 -1.72
N ALA A 78 -2.58 -4.21 -1.89
CA ALA A 78 -1.45 -5.12 -1.69
C ALA A 78 -0.58 -5.15 -2.96
N ILE A 79 0.31 -4.17 -3.10
CA ILE A 79 1.18 -4.01 -4.27
C ILE A 79 2.31 -5.03 -4.23
N ALA A 80 2.96 -5.21 -3.08
CA ALA A 80 3.99 -6.21 -2.80
C ALA A 80 3.86 -6.62 -1.32
N ALA A 81 4.58 -7.63 -0.87
CA ALA A 81 4.55 -8.07 0.52
C ALA A 81 5.03 -6.95 1.47
N GLU A 82 6.06 -6.21 1.05
CA GLU A 82 6.61 -5.04 1.75
C GLU A 82 5.84 -3.73 1.51
N LEU A 83 4.87 -3.72 0.59
CA LEU A 83 4.12 -2.53 0.21
C LEU A 83 2.61 -2.82 0.15
N VAL A 84 1.98 -2.87 1.32
CA VAL A 84 0.52 -2.98 1.46
C VAL A 84 -0.03 -1.65 1.96
N LEU A 85 -0.62 -0.89 1.04
CA LEU A 85 -1.08 0.47 1.30
C LEU A 85 -2.52 0.49 1.78
N VAL A 86 -2.71 0.93 3.02
CA VAL A 86 -4.02 1.11 3.66
C VAL A 86 -4.53 2.51 3.39
N PRO A 87 -5.67 2.68 2.70
CA PRO A 87 -6.28 3.99 2.57
C PRO A 87 -6.85 4.43 3.92
N PHE A 88 -6.79 5.74 4.19
CA PHE A 88 -7.44 6.35 5.34
C PHE A 88 -7.87 7.78 5.02
N ARG A 89 -8.85 8.31 5.76
CA ARG A 89 -9.34 9.67 5.55
C ARG A 89 -8.41 10.67 6.21
N ALA A 90 -7.54 11.28 5.39
CA ALA A 90 -6.50 12.19 5.88
C ALA A 90 -6.98 13.62 6.07
N ARG A 91 -7.94 14.08 5.26
CA ARG A 91 -8.46 15.46 5.31
C ARG A 91 -9.94 15.53 4.91
N ARG A 92 -10.58 16.66 5.20
CA ARG A 92 -11.87 17.02 4.59
C ARG A 92 -11.64 17.53 3.17
N PRO A 93 -12.48 17.14 2.20
CA PRO A 93 -12.40 17.72 0.85
C PRO A 93 -12.63 19.23 0.91
N LEU A 94 -11.84 20.00 0.15
CA LEU A 94 -12.00 21.45 0.03
C LEU A 94 -13.12 21.78 -0.96
N PHE A 95 -13.32 20.95 -1.98
CA PHE A 95 -14.35 21.10 -3.00
C PHE A 95 -14.79 19.71 -3.53
N LYS A 96 -15.87 19.68 -4.32
CA LYS A 96 -16.37 18.43 -4.90
C LYS A 96 -15.33 17.82 -5.85
N GLY A 97 -14.93 16.56 -5.58
CA GLY A 97 -13.91 15.84 -6.37
C GLY A 97 -12.48 15.95 -5.81
N ASP A 98 -12.28 16.72 -4.73
CA ASP A 98 -10.98 16.77 -4.05
C ASP A 98 -10.64 15.44 -3.37
N VAL A 99 -9.36 15.08 -3.42
CA VAL A 99 -8.86 13.81 -2.85
C VAL A 99 -8.67 13.97 -1.34
N ALA A 100 -9.54 13.30 -0.58
CA ALA A 100 -9.53 13.33 0.88
C ALA A 100 -8.79 12.14 1.51
N MET A 101 -8.47 11.10 0.70
CA MET A 101 -7.85 9.87 1.14
C MET A 101 -6.34 9.94 0.99
N GLY A 102 -5.62 9.64 2.07
CA GLY A 102 -4.22 9.27 2.04
C GLY A 102 -4.06 7.76 2.07
N VAL A 103 -2.83 7.29 1.99
CA VAL A 103 -2.47 5.89 2.18
C VAL A 103 -1.29 5.78 3.15
N VAL A 104 -1.26 4.69 3.92
CA VAL A 104 -0.15 4.33 4.79
C VAL A 104 0.28 2.91 4.51
N ASN A 105 1.58 2.64 4.54
CA ASN A 105 2.09 1.28 4.42
C ASN A 105 1.86 0.52 5.74
N ALA A 106 1.11 -0.57 5.68
CA ALA A 106 0.78 -1.39 6.85
C ALA A 106 2.01 -1.95 7.58
N MET A 107 3.15 -2.08 6.87
CA MET A 107 4.42 -2.53 7.47
C MET A 107 5.02 -1.52 8.46
N HIS A 108 4.66 -0.24 8.31
CA HIS A 108 5.21 0.88 9.07
C HIS A 108 4.15 1.60 9.91
N ALA A 109 2.93 1.05 10.03
CA ALA A 109 1.81 1.75 10.60
C ALA A 109 1.12 0.97 11.70
N GLN A 110 0.77 1.67 12.76
CA GLN A 110 -0.14 1.17 13.78
C GLN A 110 -1.22 2.20 14.13
N ALA A 111 -2.35 1.72 14.62
CA ALA A 111 -3.41 2.59 15.10
C ALA A 111 -3.05 3.10 16.49
N ALA A 112 -3.03 4.41 16.65
CA ALA A 112 -2.79 5.09 17.92
C ALA A 112 -3.99 5.99 18.28
N ARG A 113 -4.16 6.27 19.55
CA ARG A 113 -5.18 7.19 20.05
C ARG A 113 -4.49 8.41 20.66
N CYS A 114 -4.93 9.60 20.25
CA CYS A 114 -4.58 10.84 20.91
C CYS A 114 -5.87 11.54 21.34
N GLU A 115 -6.11 11.61 22.64
CA GLU A 115 -7.36 12.10 23.23
C GLU A 115 -8.59 11.38 22.64
N GLU A 116 -9.45 12.11 21.91
CA GLU A 116 -10.63 11.55 21.24
C GLU A 116 -10.41 11.21 19.76
N ALA A 117 -9.23 11.55 19.18
CA ALA A 117 -8.93 11.35 17.76
C ALA A 117 -8.19 10.03 17.53
N ALA A 118 -8.48 9.39 16.40
CA ALA A 118 -7.65 8.30 15.90
C ALA A 118 -6.48 8.86 15.11
N GLU A 119 -5.32 8.26 15.30
CA GLU A 119 -4.09 8.60 14.58
C GLU A 119 -3.45 7.34 14.01
N VAL A 120 -2.71 7.52 12.93
CA VAL A 120 -1.79 6.51 12.40
C VAL A 120 -0.41 6.89 12.89
N GLU A 121 0.20 6.02 13.68
CA GLU A 121 1.59 6.14 14.12
C GLU A 121 2.48 5.37 13.14
N LEU A 122 3.48 6.07 12.61
CA LEU A 122 4.46 5.52 11.67
C LEU A 122 5.69 5.02 12.43
N SER A 123 6.43 4.08 11.85
CA SER A 123 7.63 3.51 12.48
C SER A 123 8.72 4.55 12.74
N CYS A 124 8.78 5.63 11.97
CA CYS A 124 9.64 6.79 12.24
C CYS A 124 9.21 7.65 13.44
N GLY A 125 8.14 7.25 14.18
CA GLY A 125 7.59 7.99 15.33
C GLY A 125 6.65 9.15 14.98
N ARG A 126 6.41 9.40 13.69
CA ARG A 126 5.46 10.44 13.26
C ARG A 126 4.04 9.96 13.42
N ARG A 127 3.14 10.87 13.83
CA ARG A 127 1.71 10.62 13.94
C ARG A 127 0.93 11.43 12.90
N ILE A 128 -0.01 10.76 12.25
CA ILE A 128 -0.88 11.38 11.24
C ILE A 128 -2.32 11.21 11.70
N ARG A 129 -3.00 12.34 11.92
CA ARG A 129 -4.40 12.34 12.33
C ARG A 129 -5.29 11.82 11.20
N THR A 130 -6.27 10.97 11.54
CA THR A 130 -7.29 10.50 10.61
C THR A 130 -8.68 10.99 11.03
N LEU A 131 -9.56 11.14 10.04
CA LEU A 131 -10.97 11.42 10.28
C LEU A 131 -11.81 10.14 10.45
N TRP A 132 -11.17 8.98 10.46
CA TRP A 132 -11.81 7.71 10.79
C TRP A 132 -11.79 7.45 12.29
N SER A 133 -12.70 6.59 12.75
CA SER A 133 -12.67 6.07 14.12
C SER A 133 -11.51 5.07 14.27
N MET A 134 -11.08 4.85 15.52
CA MET A 134 -10.09 3.82 15.85
C MET A 134 -10.51 2.43 15.37
N ALA A 135 -11.80 2.08 15.54
CA ALA A 135 -12.32 0.79 15.10
C ALA A 135 -12.22 0.62 13.58
N THR A 136 -12.53 1.68 12.81
CA THR A 136 -12.41 1.67 11.35
C THR A 136 -10.96 1.55 10.91
N LEU A 137 -10.05 2.33 11.49
CA LEU A 137 -8.63 2.28 11.17
C LEU A 137 -8.05 0.90 11.47
N ALA A 138 -8.28 0.38 12.66
CA ALA A 138 -7.81 -0.95 13.07
C ALA A 138 -8.37 -2.08 12.18
N ALA A 139 -9.63 -1.97 11.74
CA ALA A 139 -10.20 -2.94 10.81
C ALA A 139 -9.50 -2.94 9.45
N HIS A 140 -9.11 -1.77 8.92
CA HIS A 140 -8.38 -1.67 7.65
C HIS A 140 -6.94 -2.17 7.78
N LEU A 141 -6.26 -1.92 8.91
CA LEU A 141 -4.92 -2.46 9.17
C LEU A 141 -4.96 -4.00 9.27
N ARG A 142 -5.95 -4.57 9.97
CA ARG A 142 -6.14 -6.04 9.99
C ARG A 142 -6.41 -6.62 8.60
N ALA A 143 -7.21 -5.94 7.79
CA ALA A 143 -7.46 -6.37 6.41
C ALA A 143 -6.18 -6.34 5.55
N ALA A 144 -5.31 -5.34 5.77
CA ALA A 144 -4.01 -5.28 5.10
C ALA A 144 -3.11 -6.47 5.50
N ASP A 145 -3.12 -6.86 6.77
CA ASP A 145 -2.35 -8.01 7.26
C ASP A 145 -2.84 -9.34 6.64
N ILE A 146 -4.15 -9.51 6.47
CA ILE A 146 -4.71 -10.65 5.73
C ILE A 146 -4.19 -10.67 4.29
N LEU A 147 -4.26 -9.55 3.58
CA LEU A 147 -3.81 -9.47 2.18
C LEU A 147 -2.30 -9.69 2.04
N ARG A 148 -1.50 -9.24 3.00
CA ARG A 148 -0.05 -9.48 3.04
C ARG A 148 0.26 -10.96 3.15
N ARG A 149 -0.39 -11.66 4.11
CA ARG A 149 -0.23 -13.12 4.29
C ARG A 149 -0.66 -13.91 3.06
N ASP A 150 -1.72 -13.49 2.38
CA ASP A 150 -2.16 -14.11 1.13
C ASP A 150 -1.08 -13.97 0.03
N LEU A 151 -0.44 -12.80 -0.09
CA LEU A 151 0.66 -12.60 -1.04
C LEU A 151 1.88 -13.46 -0.72
N GLU A 152 2.25 -13.56 0.56
CA GLU A 152 3.36 -14.40 1.03
C GLU A 152 3.08 -15.89 0.73
N GLY A 153 1.88 -16.37 1.07
CA GLY A 153 1.46 -17.74 0.78
C GLY A 153 1.40 -18.08 -0.72
N GLU A 154 0.96 -17.14 -1.57
CA GLU A 154 1.00 -17.30 -3.02
C GLU A 154 2.44 -17.43 -3.55
N ALA A 155 3.37 -16.65 -3.00
CA ALA A 155 4.79 -16.71 -3.37
C ALA A 155 5.44 -18.03 -2.93
N GLU A 156 5.21 -18.47 -1.69
CA GLU A 156 5.69 -19.76 -1.18
C GLU A 156 5.14 -20.93 -2.00
N ALA A 157 3.84 -20.95 -2.29
CA ALA A 157 3.23 -21.96 -3.12
C ALA A 157 3.80 -22.00 -4.54
N ALA A 158 4.20 -20.86 -5.10
CA ALA A 158 4.87 -20.80 -6.41
C ALA A 158 6.27 -21.43 -6.36
N VAL A 159 7.04 -21.17 -5.30
CA VAL A 159 8.36 -21.80 -5.08
C VAL A 159 8.23 -23.31 -4.95
N LEU A 160 7.29 -23.79 -4.11
CA LEU A 160 7.06 -25.23 -3.92
C LEU A 160 6.66 -25.93 -5.23
N ARG A 161 5.76 -25.33 -6.03
CA ARG A 161 5.39 -25.84 -7.35
C ARG A 161 6.60 -25.97 -8.27
N ARG A 162 7.48 -24.93 -8.29
CA ARG A 162 8.70 -24.95 -9.11
C ARG A 162 9.64 -26.10 -8.70
N LEU A 163 9.86 -26.29 -7.39
CA LEU A 163 10.70 -27.38 -6.88
C LEU A 163 10.13 -28.76 -7.21
N PHE A 164 8.80 -28.92 -7.13
CA PHE A 164 8.11 -30.14 -7.50
C PHE A 164 8.33 -30.49 -8.98
N TRP A 165 8.13 -29.52 -9.89
CA TRP A 165 8.34 -29.70 -11.32
C TRP A 165 9.80 -30.00 -11.65
N GLN A 166 10.75 -29.38 -10.97
CA GLN A 166 12.17 -29.64 -11.16
C GLN A 166 12.56 -31.07 -10.76
N LYS A 167 12.01 -31.59 -9.64
CA LYS A 167 12.20 -33.00 -9.24
C LYS A 167 11.58 -33.95 -10.26
N ALA A 168 10.33 -33.72 -10.67
CA ALA A 168 9.64 -34.56 -11.65
C ALA A 168 10.38 -34.62 -12.98
N TRP A 169 10.91 -33.46 -13.44
CA TRP A 169 11.71 -33.38 -14.67
C TRP A 169 13.01 -34.17 -14.59
N ASN A 170 13.70 -34.15 -13.45
CA ASN A 170 14.95 -34.86 -13.24
C ASN A 170 14.74 -36.38 -13.13
N CYS A 171 13.66 -36.86 -12.48
CA CYS A 171 13.30 -38.29 -12.40
C CYS A 171 12.97 -38.85 -13.78
N GLY A 172 12.33 -38.09 -14.67
CA GLY A 172 11.99 -38.58 -16.02
C GLY A 172 13.19 -38.76 -16.95
N ARG A 173 14.35 -38.13 -16.65
CA ARG A 173 15.58 -38.30 -17.43
C ARG A 173 16.45 -39.50 -17.04
N THR A 174 16.35 -39.95 -15.80
CA THR A 174 17.15 -41.10 -15.30
C THR A 174 16.53 -42.47 -15.65
N GLY A 175 15.33 -42.49 -16.19
CA GLY A 175 14.61 -43.75 -16.56
C GLY A 175 14.76 -44.20 -18.02
N ARG A 176 15.62 -43.55 -18.83
CA ARG A 176 15.94 -44.00 -20.20
C ARG A 176 17.43 -44.36 -20.30
N LYS A 177 17.76 -45.54 -19.86
CA LYS A 177 18.96 -46.29 -20.28
C LYS A 177 18.51 -47.63 -20.81
#